data_16ef6c834990bcacc11fd3b10d0361bd
#
_entry.id   16ef6c834990bcacc11fd3b10d0361bd
#
_cell.length_a   1.000
_cell.length_b   1.000
_cell.length_c   1.000
_cell.angle_alpha   90.00
_cell.angle_beta   90.00
_cell.angle_gamma   90.00
#
_symmetry.space_group_name_H-M   'P 1'
#
loop_
_entity.id
_entity.type
_entity.pdbx_description
1 polymer ?
#
loop_
_entity_poly.entity_id
_entity_poly.type
_entity_poly.pdbx_seq_one_letter_code
_entity_poly.pdbx_strand_id
1 'polypeptide(L)'
;MKTEATIFNGDYLFESGVLEFDRDVEIHCCRFSTSAMSVSEEWEPNYPHHNIMFMNPQAYKVLITNTESYLSPNRELPEVIVENHKQYDLILTTDPLVIDKCDNAVFFGYGTTWLNQGHIDHPDGLGKFDEEYLKEFWNDKEFGLSFLCSVHNRESSGYNLRRELWKNKKSIDIPTSFYASPRNPPLLSLDNVFLPNDDRSILFNSQFSIATENAAVDNYFTEKLMDCFLTKTVPIYYGSSNIGEFFDERGIITITSNDSIETSIDKINNIKENTYENMLPYIEENYKRSLEYCEKTFAERVKIMINDEINKREDTDKVLSVGILSLEDATRKTELNRLLNVFNSQMTNEHKEKVEIIINIDNGSKTVGEKRNEVLDKATGKYISFVDDDDSVDDKYIETILKVIEQNPKVDSIGFTGLFYVNGNGTMYFKHANEYGGHYKDGMGVQFRPINHINPIRLEIAKQIRFDNKNFGEDSDYCDRLFDSKLIQHEVIINNIIMYHYLWSPEESRTHEDAHNAIPGVTDV
;
A
#
# COMPACT_ATOMS: atom_id res chain seq x y z
N MET A 1 24.80 -6.43 1.30
CA MET A 1 25.60 -5.22 1.68
C MET A 1 24.56 -4.14 1.90
N LYS A 2 24.51 -3.52 3.09
CA LYS A 2 23.54 -2.46 3.37
C LYS A 2 23.89 -1.22 2.58
N THR A 3 22.89 -0.62 1.96
CA THR A 3 22.99 0.60 1.16
C THR A 3 22.24 1.72 1.88
N GLU A 4 22.84 2.90 1.92
CA GLU A 4 22.20 4.10 2.45
C GLU A 4 21.09 4.56 1.51
N ALA A 5 19.91 4.87 2.07
CA ALA A 5 18.80 5.40 1.28
C ALA A 5 19.11 6.83 0.81
N THR A 6 18.74 7.12 -0.43
CA THR A 6 18.73 8.50 -0.96
C THR A 6 17.41 9.17 -0.59
N ILE A 7 17.47 10.29 0.15
CA ILE A 7 16.29 11.00 0.65
C ILE A 7 16.16 12.35 -0.08
N PHE A 8 14.98 12.63 -0.63
CA PHE A 8 14.69 13.88 -1.32
C PHE A 8 13.63 14.68 -0.55
N ASN A 9 13.91 15.94 -0.29
CA ASN A 9 13.04 16.91 0.39
C ASN A 9 12.60 16.52 1.82
N GLY A 10 13.30 15.58 2.46
CA GLY A 10 12.91 15.00 3.75
C GLY A 10 13.95 15.10 4.87
N ASP A 11 15.06 15.81 4.66
CA ASP A 11 16.21 15.83 5.59
C ASP A 11 15.80 16.18 7.03
N TYR A 12 14.78 17.00 7.18
CA TYR A 12 14.26 17.43 8.49
C TYR A 12 13.41 16.35 9.21
N LEU A 13 12.93 15.34 8.48
CA LEU A 13 12.14 14.22 9.06
C LEU A 13 13.04 13.08 9.53
N PHE A 14 14.27 13.04 9.04
CA PHE A 14 15.22 11.97 9.28
C PHE A 14 16.42 12.55 10.02
N GLU A 15 16.25 12.80 11.31
CA GLU A 15 17.31 13.34 12.17
C GLU A 15 18.58 12.48 12.08
N SER A 16 19.65 13.04 11.53
CA SER A 16 21.03 12.54 11.59
C SER A 16 21.25 11.01 11.50
N GLY A 17 20.21 10.25 11.19
CA GLY A 17 20.25 8.80 11.08
C GLY A 17 20.31 8.38 9.62
N VAL A 18 21.38 7.72 9.24
CA VAL A 18 21.50 7.03 7.96
C VAL A 18 20.49 5.89 7.93
N LEU A 19 19.51 5.96 7.03
CA LEU A 19 18.60 4.84 6.77
C LEU A 19 19.29 3.84 5.84
N GLU A 20 19.62 2.66 6.35
CA GLU A 20 20.25 1.60 5.60
C GLU A 20 19.28 0.46 5.32
N PHE A 21 19.28 -0.01 4.08
CA PHE A 21 18.50 -1.15 3.58
C PHE A 21 19.41 -2.18 2.89
N ASP A 22 18.91 -3.40 2.71
CA ASP A 22 19.65 -4.45 2.00
C ASP A 22 19.59 -4.29 0.46
N ARG A 23 18.99 -3.21 -0.02
CA ARG A 23 18.88 -2.78 -1.42
C ARG A 23 18.91 -1.27 -1.54
N ASP A 24 19.01 -0.77 -2.76
CA ASP A 24 18.90 0.66 -3.04
C ASP A 24 17.46 1.12 -2.82
N VAL A 25 17.27 2.18 -2.03
CA VAL A 25 15.96 2.79 -1.73
C VAL A 25 16.05 4.29 -2.00
N GLU A 26 15.07 4.82 -2.73
CA GLU A 26 14.86 6.26 -2.90
C GLU A 26 13.57 6.69 -2.20
N ILE A 27 13.68 7.62 -1.26
CA ILE A 27 12.57 8.17 -0.48
C ILE A 27 12.30 9.60 -0.93
N HIS A 28 11.12 9.85 -1.45
CA HIS A 28 10.66 11.16 -1.87
C HIS A 28 9.63 11.67 -0.88
N CYS A 29 9.90 12.82 -0.24
CA CYS A 29 8.97 13.43 0.70
C CYS A 29 8.26 14.60 0.02
N CYS A 30 6.93 14.60 0.06
CA CYS A 30 6.16 15.79 -0.29
C CYS A 30 6.35 16.82 0.82
N ARG A 31 7.13 17.85 0.55
CA ARG A 31 7.43 18.91 1.51
C ARG A 31 6.29 19.91 1.57
N PHE A 32 5.64 20.01 2.73
CA PHE A 32 4.87 21.18 3.10
C PHE A 32 5.70 22.04 4.04
N SER A 33 6.39 23.02 3.49
CA SER A 33 7.07 24.01 4.31
C SER A 33 6.03 24.91 4.97
N THR A 34 5.85 24.76 6.28
CA THR A 34 5.07 25.71 7.08
C THR A 34 5.91 26.85 7.62
N SER A 35 7.23 26.80 7.53
CA SER A 35 8.11 27.64 8.35
C SER A 35 8.86 28.78 7.63
N ALA A 36 8.83 28.90 6.35
CA ALA A 36 9.59 29.95 5.68
C ALA A 36 8.79 30.60 4.56
N MET A 37 7.81 31.35 4.94
CA MET A 37 7.12 32.20 3.97
C MET A 37 7.49 33.64 4.14
N SER A 38 8.71 33.97 3.72
CA SER A 38 8.88 35.22 3.01
C SER A 38 8.30 34.98 1.61
N VAL A 39 7.22 35.64 1.33
CA VAL A 39 6.54 35.61 0.03
C VAL A 39 7.51 36.23 -0.99
N SER A 40 8.27 35.42 -1.71
CA SER A 40 8.79 35.78 -3.00
C SER A 40 7.84 35.16 -4.05
N GLU A 41 7.43 35.94 -5.02
CA GLU A 41 6.41 35.62 -6.03
C GLU A 41 6.80 34.51 -7.04
N GLU A 42 7.86 33.77 -6.77
CA GLU A 42 8.35 32.66 -7.61
C GLU A 42 8.27 31.34 -6.84
N TRP A 43 7.07 30.97 -6.46
CA TRP A 43 6.80 29.67 -5.87
C TRP A 43 6.35 28.69 -6.97
N GLU A 44 7.28 28.15 -7.71
CA GLU A 44 7.03 26.88 -8.37
C GLU A 44 7.06 25.80 -7.29
N PRO A 45 5.93 25.14 -7.02
CA PRO A 45 5.94 23.99 -6.14
C PRO A 45 6.82 22.93 -6.80
N ASN A 46 7.96 22.60 -6.19
CA ASN A 46 8.71 21.40 -6.52
C ASN A 46 7.89 20.17 -6.07
N TYR A 47 6.73 20.01 -6.68
CA TYR A 47 5.96 18.79 -6.57
C TYR A 47 6.53 17.78 -7.56
N PRO A 48 6.52 16.51 -7.24
CA PRO A 48 6.93 15.46 -8.16
C PRO A 48 5.93 15.30 -9.33
N HIS A 49 5.46 16.39 -9.94
CA HIS A 49 4.28 16.36 -10.78
C HIS A 49 4.50 15.95 -12.21
N HIS A 50 5.68 16.13 -12.76
CA HIS A 50 5.84 15.89 -14.19
C HIS A 50 7.18 15.33 -14.65
N ASN A 51 8.18 15.16 -13.82
CA ASN A 51 9.44 14.48 -14.17
C ASN A 51 10.25 14.26 -12.89
N ILE A 52 9.84 13.32 -12.06
CA ILE A 52 10.75 12.84 -11.03
C ILE A 52 11.88 12.14 -11.77
N MET A 53 13.02 12.79 -11.83
CA MET A 53 14.24 12.10 -12.22
C MET A 53 14.66 11.22 -11.04
N PHE A 54 14.22 9.97 -11.06
CA PHE A 54 14.77 8.99 -10.16
C PHE A 54 16.28 8.90 -10.43
N MET A 55 17.06 9.13 -9.41
CA MET A 55 18.53 9.08 -9.52
C MET A 55 18.99 7.65 -9.84
N ASN A 56 18.32 6.66 -9.28
CA ASN A 56 18.55 5.26 -9.55
C ASN A 56 17.26 4.58 -10.06
N PRO A 57 17.12 4.31 -11.38
CA PRO A 57 15.95 3.63 -11.93
C PRO A 57 15.70 2.23 -11.34
N GLN A 58 16.71 1.62 -10.70
CA GLN A 58 16.62 0.30 -10.09
C GLN A 58 16.31 0.32 -8.58
N ALA A 59 16.31 1.50 -7.97
CA ALA A 59 15.99 1.64 -6.56
C ALA A 59 14.51 1.34 -6.29
N TYR A 60 14.22 0.85 -5.09
CA TYR A 60 12.86 0.77 -4.55
C TYR A 60 12.40 2.19 -4.20
N LYS A 61 11.33 2.64 -4.82
CA LYS A 61 10.88 4.03 -4.79
C LYS A 61 9.73 4.22 -3.81
N VAL A 62 9.95 5.06 -2.82
CA VAL A 62 8.98 5.36 -1.77
C VAL A 62 8.57 6.82 -1.85
N LEU A 63 7.26 7.07 -1.87
CA LEU A 63 6.70 8.39 -1.66
C LEU A 63 6.17 8.48 -0.22
N ILE A 64 6.56 9.51 0.50
CA ILE A 64 5.95 9.86 1.80
C ILE A 64 5.17 11.15 1.62
N THR A 65 3.87 11.08 1.82
CA THR A 65 3.03 12.26 1.82
C THR A 65 2.66 12.60 3.24
N ASN A 66 3.24 13.66 3.73
CA ASN A 66 2.88 14.25 5.01
C ASN A 66 1.80 15.29 4.77
N THR A 67 0.57 14.84 4.69
CA THR A 67 -0.48 15.62 4.07
C THR A 67 -1.21 16.54 5.02
N GLU A 68 -0.74 17.75 5.12
CA GLU A 68 -1.63 18.87 5.24
C GLU A 68 -2.04 19.38 3.84
N SER A 69 -2.36 18.46 2.92
CA SER A 69 -2.71 18.78 1.52
C SER A 69 -3.87 19.75 1.42
N TYR A 70 -4.85 19.65 2.33
CA TYR A 70 -5.99 20.57 2.45
C TYR A 70 -5.60 21.98 2.95
N LEU A 71 -4.40 22.18 3.47
CA LEU A 71 -3.83 23.49 3.79
C LEU A 71 -3.00 24.06 2.64
N SER A 72 -2.71 23.24 1.64
CA SER A 72 -2.00 23.69 0.44
C SER A 72 -2.90 24.56 -0.43
N PRO A 73 -2.38 25.60 -1.09
CA PRO A 73 -3.09 26.29 -2.16
C PRO A 73 -3.45 25.34 -3.33
N ASN A 74 -2.73 24.23 -3.49
CA ASN A 74 -3.02 23.20 -4.50
C ASN A 74 -3.82 22.07 -3.86
N ARG A 75 -5.15 22.18 -3.90
CA ARG A 75 -6.08 21.15 -3.38
C ARG A 75 -6.11 19.85 -4.21
N GLU A 76 -5.39 19.81 -5.32
CA GLU A 76 -5.38 18.72 -6.30
C GLU A 76 -4.26 17.68 -6.02
N LEU A 77 -3.49 17.82 -4.94
CA LEU A 77 -2.36 16.95 -4.68
C LEU A 77 -2.73 15.45 -4.56
N PRO A 78 -3.79 15.05 -3.84
CA PRO A 78 -4.18 13.64 -3.77
C PRO A 78 -4.53 13.06 -5.15
N GLU A 79 -5.26 13.81 -5.99
CA GLU A 79 -5.61 13.40 -7.35
C GLU A 79 -4.37 13.22 -8.22
N VAL A 80 -3.40 14.11 -8.12
CA VAL A 80 -2.14 14.02 -8.86
C VAL A 80 -1.34 12.79 -8.40
N ILE A 81 -1.34 12.49 -7.11
CA ILE A 81 -0.70 11.26 -6.61
C ILE A 81 -1.39 10.02 -7.19
N VAL A 82 -2.72 10.00 -7.17
CA VAL A 82 -3.52 8.91 -7.76
C VAL A 82 -3.19 8.70 -9.25
N GLU A 83 -3.08 9.79 -10.03
CA GLU A 83 -2.73 9.70 -11.45
C GLU A 83 -1.31 9.16 -11.70
N ASN A 84 -0.39 9.36 -10.77
CA ASN A 84 1.02 9.05 -10.94
C ASN A 84 1.54 7.95 -10.01
N HIS A 85 0.67 7.27 -9.26
CA HIS A 85 1.08 6.33 -8.20
C HIS A 85 1.97 5.18 -8.68
N LYS A 86 1.79 4.71 -9.92
CA LYS A 86 2.59 3.64 -10.52
C LYS A 86 4.09 3.95 -10.69
N GLN A 87 4.49 5.20 -10.51
CA GLN A 87 5.91 5.59 -10.51
C GLN A 87 6.63 5.19 -9.22
N TYR A 88 5.88 4.86 -8.17
CA TYR A 88 6.40 4.46 -6.86
C TYR A 88 6.13 2.99 -6.59
N ASP A 89 7.03 2.36 -5.85
CA ASP A 89 6.81 1.02 -5.33
C ASP A 89 5.93 1.05 -4.07
N LEU A 90 6.04 2.10 -3.26
CA LEU A 90 5.29 2.27 -2.02
C LEU A 90 4.93 3.74 -1.80
N ILE A 91 3.71 3.99 -1.35
CA ILE A 91 3.25 5.32 -0.92
C ILE A 91 2.82 5.25 0.54
N LEU A 92 3.50 5.99 1.40
CA LEU A 92 3.17 6.14 2.82
C LEU A 92 2.36 7.42 3.00
N THR A 93 1.10 7.32 3.41
CA THR A 93 0.18 8.46 3.43
C THR A 93 -0.89 8.34 4.51
N THR A 94 -1.47 9.48 4.91
CA THR A 94 -2.70 9.54 5.69
C THR A 94 -3.92 9.85 4.83
N ASP A 95 -3.74 10.20 3.55
CA ASP A 95 -4.82 10.67 2.68
C ASP A 95 -5.77 9.54 2.28
N PRO A 96 -7.08 9.63 2.62
CA PRO A 96 -8.04 8.56 2.35
C PRO A 96 -8.22 8.28 0.86
N LEU A 97 -8.17 9.32 -0.01
CA LEU A 97 -8.33 9.13 -1.45
C LEU A 97 -7.17 8.34 -2.05
N VAL A 98 -5.95 8.65 -1.62
CA VAL A 98 -4.76 7.93 -2.08
C VAL A 98 -4.78 6.49 -1.60
N ILE A 99 -5.17 6.24 -0.33
CA ILE A 99 -5.29 4.89 0.23
C ILE A 99 -6.36 4.07 -0.53
N ASP A 100 -7.50 4.68 -0.88
CA ASP A 100 -8.59 3.99 -1.59
C ASP A 100 -8.27 3.69 -3.06
N LYS A 101 -7.52 4.56 -3.73
CA LYS A 101 -7.30 4.50 -5.19
C LYS A 101 -5.99 3.87 -5.62
N CYS A 102 -5.00 3.79 -4.73
CA CYS A 102 -3.66 3.32 -5.08
C CYS A 102 -3.38 1.98 -4.40
N ASP A 103 -3.16 0.94 -5.20
CA ASP A 103 -2.86 -0.43 -4.74
C ASP A 103 -1.48 -0.56 -4.04
N ASN A 104 -0.64 0.45 -4.15
CA ASN A 104 0.67 0.56 -3.53
C ASN A 104 0.71 1.60 -2.40
N ALA A 105 -0.44 2.12 -1.95
CA ALA A 105 -0.54 3.06 -0.85
C ALA A 105 -0.86 2.36 0.47
N VAL A 106 -0.18 2.76 1.54
CA VAL A 106 -0.36 2.24 2.89
C VAL A 106 -0.57 3.41 3.85
N PHE A 107 -1.50 3.23 4.78
CA PHE A 107 -1.68 4.21 5.85
C PHE A 107 -0.41 4.33 6.69
N PHE A 108 0.06 5.56 6.85
CA PHE A 108 1.20 5.89 7.68
C PHE A 108 0.89 7.14 8.52
N GLY A 109 0.47 6.92 9.76
CA GLY A 109 0.12 7.99 10.70
C GLY A 109 1.32 8.86 11.04
N TYR A 110 1.13 10.17 11.01
CA TYR A 110 2.20 11.13 11.31
C TYR A 110 2.69 11.03 12.75
N GLY A 111 1.81 10.70 13.69
CA GLY A 111 2.00 10.55 15.13
C GLY A 111 3.44 10.73 15.62
N THR A 112 3.72 11.89 16.19
CA THR A 112 4.97 12.22 16.86
C THR A 112 4.61 12.86 18.19
N THR A 113 5.58 13.21 19.00
CA THR A 113 5.38 14.02 20.20
C THR A 113 6.15 15.32 20.11
N TRP A 114 5.64 16.36 20.77
CA TRP A 114 6.37 17.59 20.98
C TRP A 114 6.90 17.70 22.41
N LEU A 115 6.73 16.68 23.21
CA LEU A 115 7.25 16.62 24.57
C LEU A 115 8.72 16.22 24.58
N ASN A 116 9.43 16.58 25.65
CA ASN A 116 10.83 16.28 25.82
C ASN A 116 11.70 16.73 24.62
N GLN A 117 11.40 17.95 24.14
CA GLN A 117 12.24 18.61 23.15
C GLN A 117 13.56 19.00 23.82
N GLY A 118 14.55 18.11 23.82
CA GLY A 118 15.88 18.46 24.26
C GLY A 118 16.42 19.64 23.48
N HIS A 119 16.51 20.81 24.13
CA HIS A 119 17.11 22.07 23.63
C HIS A 119 16.85 22.50 22.18
N ILE A 120 16.27 23.60 22.08
CA ILE A 120 16.15 24.73 21.11
C ILE A 120 16.88 24.61 19.74
N ASP A 121 17.81 23.71 19.56
CA ASP A 121 18.61 23.57 18.32
C ASP A 121 17.98 22.64 17.26
N HIS A 122 16.81 22.06 17.55
CA HIS A 122 16.09 21.27 16.55
C HIS A 122 15.19 22.19 15.71
N PRO A 123 15.48 22.39 14.43
CA PRO A 123 14.76 23.33 13.59
C PRO A 123 13.26 23.00 13.43
N ASP A 124 12.83 21.76 13.72
CA ASP A 124 11.47 21.29 13.48
C ASP A 124 10.70 20.85 14.73
N GLY A 125 11.31 20.91 15.91
CA GLY A 125 10.59 20.84 17.19
C GLY A 125 9.94 19.49 17.49
N LEU A 126 10.42 18.37 16.94
CA LEU A 126 9.96 17.05 17.33
C LEU A 126 10.56 16.67 18.69
N GLY A 127 9.70 16.22 19.60
CA GLY A 127 10.12 15.68 20.88
C GLY A 127 10.57 14.23 20.75
N LYS A 128 11.20 13.74 21.80
CA LYS A 128 11.62 12.35 21.90
C LYS A 128 10.78 11.62 22.93
N PHE A 129 10.28 10.44 22.58
CA PHE A 129 9.62 9.58 23.54
C PHE A 129 10.58 9.20 24.68
N ASP A 130 10.16 9.48 25.90
CA ASP A 130 10.86 9.14 27.13
C ASP A 130 9.83 8.84 28.22
N GLU A 131 9.62 7.58 28.53
CA GLU A 131 8.59 7.15 29.47
C GLU A 131 8.84 7.69 30.89
N GLU A 132 10.11 7.79 31.32
CA GLU A 132 10.43 8.31 32.66
C GLU A 132 10.06 9.80 32.78
N TYR A 133 10.35 10.57 31.73
CA TYR A 133 9.91 11.96 31.65
C TYR A 133 8.37 12.07 31.65
N LEU A 134 7.68 11.21 30.89
CA LEU A 134 6.22 11.25 30.79
C LEU A 134 5.52 10.87 32.09
N LYS A 135 6.13 10.05 32.95
CA LYS A 135 5.59 9.68 34.27
C LYS A 135 5.40 10.89 35.21
N GLU A 136 6.14 11.97 34.99
CA GLU A 136 5.98 13.21 35.75
C GLU A 136 4.58 13.82 35.58
N PHE A 137 3.91 13.55 34.45
CA PHE A 137 2.58 14.09 34.13
C PHE A 137 1.42 13.15 34.46
N TRP A 138 1.68 11.92 34.91
CA TRP A 138 0.60 10.94 35.12
C TRP A 138 -0.18 11.09 36.41
N ASN A 139 0.42 11.76 37.38
CA ASN A 139 -0.17 11.96 38.69
C ASN A 139 -0.40 13.47 38.98
N ASP A 140 -1.18 13.75 40.00
CA ASP A 140 -1.37 15.09 40.55
C ASP A 140 -1.88 16.14 39.53
N LYS A 141 -2.64 15.68 38.51
CA LYS A 141 -3.27 16.60 37.56
C LYS A 141 -4.33 17.47 38.20
N GLU A 142 -4.29 18.76 37.90
CA GLU A 142 -5.26 19.73 38.36
C GLU A 142 -6.56 19.64 37.54
N PHE A 143 -7.71 19.70 38.24
CA PHE A 143 -8.99 19.86 37.55
C PHE A 143 -9.00 21.19 36.81
N GLY A 144 -9.02 21.11 35.48
CA GLY A 144 -9.01 22.29 34.63
C GLY A 144 -8.72 21.91 33.16
N LEU A 145 -8.76 22.92 32.33
CA LEU A 145 -8.62 22.84 30.90
C LEU A 145 -7.44 23.67 30.40
N SER A 146 -6.50 23.06 29.72
CA SER A 146 -5.42 23.76 29.05
C SER A 146 -5.68 23.95 27.56
N PHE A 147 -5.08 24.98 26.97
CA PHE A 147 -5.16 25.25 25.55
C PHE A 147 -3.99 26.08 25.06
N LEU A 148 -3.35 25.63 23.98
CA LEU A 148 -2.39 26.44 23.21
C LEU A 148 -3.05 26.92 21.92
N CYS A 149 -3.40 28.19 21.86
CA CYS A 149 -3.98 28.81 20.69
C CYS A 149 -2.89 29.22 19.70
N SER A 150 -2.65 28.39 18.70
CA SER A 150 -1.80 28.73 17.55
C SER A 150 -2.70 28.92 16.33
N VAL A 151 -2.62 30.10 15.71
CA VAL A 151 -3.38 30.46 14.52
C VAL A 151 -2.48 31.08 13.48
N HIS A 152 -2.72 30.75 12.24
CA HIS A 152 -2.08 31.35 11.09
C HIS A 152 -3.09 32.19 10.28
N ASN A 153 -2.63 33.04 9.37
CA ASN A 153 -3.49 33.76 8.44
C ASN A 153 -4.18 32.85 7.41
N ARG A 154 -4.15 31.54 7.62
CA ARG A 154 -4.80 30.56 6.77
C ARG A 154 -6.23 30.30 7.25
N GLU A 155 -7.12 30.13 6.27
CA GLU A 155 -8.48 29.70 6.53
C GLU A 155 -8.54 28.18 6.52
N SER A 156 -8.64 27.58 7.70
CA SER A 156 -9.01 26.19 7.88
C SER A 156 -9.98 26.05 9.03
N SER A 157 -10.71 24.96 9.05
CA SER A 157 -11.74 24.71 10.07
C SER A 157 -11.15 24.69 11.48
N GLY A 158 -9.98 24.10 11.66
CA GLY A 158 -9.31 24.05 12.97
C GLY A 158 -8.80 25.40 13.45
N TYR A 159 -8.22 26.23 12.57
CA TYR A 159 -7.81 27.57 12.94
C TYR A 159 -9.01 28.47 13.26
N ASN A 160 -10.13 28.28 12.56
CA ASN A 160 -11.37 28.99 12.88
C ASN A 160 -11.88 28.61 14.27
N LEU A 161 -11.96 27.32 14.59
CA LEU A 161 -12.39 26.84 15.89
C LEU A 161 -11.47 27.37 17.02
N ARG A 162 -10.15 27.35 16.83
CA ARG A 162 -9.22 27.89 17.84
C ARG A 162 -9.49 29.37 18.12
N ARG A 163 -9.72 30.18 17.07
CA ARG A 163 -10.06 31.60 17.23
C ARG A 163 -11.37 31.81 17.98
N GLU A 164 -12.39 31.03 17.66
CA GLU A 164 -13.69 31.13 18.32
C GLU A 164 -13.65 30.68 19.77
N LEU A 165 -12.95 29.59 20.09
CA LEU A 165 -12.74 29.14 21.48
C LEU A 165 -12.00 30.21 22.29
N TRP A 166 -10.95 30.83 21.71
CA TRP A 166 -10.23 31.90 22.41
C TRP A 166 -11.10 33.12 22.68
N LYS A 167 -11.89 33.57 21.72
CA LYS A 167 -12.80 34.72 21.85
C LYS A 167 -13.85 34.48 22.95
N ASN A 168 -14.32 33.25 23.04
CA ASN A 168 -15.39 32.85 23.97
C ASN A 168 -14.86 32.20 25.25
N LYS A 169 -13.56 32.31 25.55
CA LYS A 169 -12.94 31.66 26.72
C LYS A 169 -13.60 32.04 28.05
N LYS A 170 -14.23 33.22 28.16
CA LYS A 170 -14.97 33.69 29.36
C LYS A 170 -16.29 32.96 29.57
N SER A 171 -16.79 32.24 28.60
CA SER A 171 -18.00 31.42 28.67
C SER A 171 -17.72 29.98 29.11
N ILE A 172 -16.45 29.66 29.37
CA ILE A 172 -16.03 28.35 29.90
C ILE A 172 -16.03 28.44 31.42
N ASP A 173 -16.84 27.58 32.06
CA ASP A 173 -17.10 27.60 33.49
C ASP A 173 -16.06 26.86 34.35
N ILE A 174 -15.28 25.94 33.74
CA ILE A 174 -14.21 25.21 34.43
C ILE A 174 -12.90 26.03 34.44
N PRO A 175 -11.98 25.79 35.38
CA PRO A 175 -10.70 26.48 35.42
C PRO A 175 -9.93 26.32 34.09
N THR A 176 -9.39 27.42 33.57
CA THR A 176 -8.68 27.43 32.25
C THR A 176 -7.26 27.96 32.35
N SER A 177 -6.35 27.27 31.64
CA SER A 177 -4.97 27.68 31.43
C SER A 177 -4.72 27.85 29.93
N PHE A 178 -5.05 29.04 29.41
CA PHE A 178 -5.00 29.34 27.98
C PHE A 178 -3.78 30.15 27.63
N TYR A 179 -3.01 29.66 26.64
CA TYR A 179 -1.77 30.27 26.15
C TYR A 179 -1.87 30.59 24.67
N ALA A 180 -1.28 31.73 24.28
CA ALA A 180 -1.12 32.10 22.89
C ALA A 180 0.24 31.62 22.36
N SER A 181 0.27 31.16 21.14
CA SER A 181 1.55 30.86 20.49
C SER A 181 2.28 32.17 20.12
N PRO A 182 3.59 32.31 20.41
CA PRO A 182 4.37 33.49 20.01
C PRO A 182 4.48 33.63 18.47
N ARG A 183 4.18 32.57 17.74
CA ARG A 183 4.15 32.55 16.25
C ARG A 183 2.86 33.15 15.68
N ASN A 184 1.91 33.55 16.51
CA ASN A 184 0.64 34.13 16.04
C ASN A 184 0.88 35.50 15.39
N PRO A 185 0.13 35.83 14.30
CA PRO A 185 0.21 37.15 13.72
C PRO A 185 -0.18 38.25 14.71
N PRO A 186 0.46 39.44 14.67
CA PRO A 186 0.16 40.55 15.60
C PRO A 186 -1.28 41.06 15.56
N LEU A 187 -2.01 40.76 14.48
CA LEU A 187 -3.43 41.18 14.28
C LEU A 187 -4.44 40.45 15.16
N LEU A 188 -4.04 39.34 15.78
CA LEU A 188 -4.87 38.67 16.76
C LEU A 188 -4.53 39.27 18.11
N SER A 189 -5.41 40.10 18.64
CA SER A 189 -5.33 40.62 20.03
C SER A 189 -5.62 39.49 21.03
N LEU A 190 -4.76 38.48 21.02
CA LEU A 190 -4.69 37.49 22.08
C LEU A 190 -4.05 38.19 23.28
N ASP A 191 -4.67 38.07 24.45
CA ASP A 191 -4.01 38.50 25.67
C ASP A 191 -2.65 37.84 25.66
N ASN A 192 -1.56 38.59 25.75
CA ASN A 192 -0.17 38.14 25.57
C ASN A 192 0.30 37.17 26.68
N VAL A 193 -0.46 36.09 26.92
CA VAL A 193 -0.10 35.02 27.84
C VAL A 193 0.54 33.92 27.01
N PHE A 194 1.85 33.90 27.01
CA PHE A 194 2.64 32.89 26.27
C PHE A 194 3.07 31.76 27.20
N LEU A 195 3.34 30.58 26.60
CA LEU A 195 3.98 29.49 27.34
C LEU A 195 5.35 29.94 27.87
N PRO A 196 5.66 29.76 29.17
CA PRO A 196 6.98 30.01 29.70
C PRO A 196 8.02 29.19 28.93
N ASN A 197 9.06 29.83 28.43
CA ASN A 197 10.15 29.21 27.66
C ASN A 197 9.69 28.41 26.42
N ASP A 198 8.50 28.68 25.91
CA ASP A 198 7.84 27.89 24.85
C ASP A 198 7.63 26.39 25.24
N ASP A 199 7.64 26.11 26.53
CA ASP A 199 7.51 24.75 27.07
C ASP A 199 6.04 24.30 27.04
N ARG A 200 5.75 23.33 26.18
CA ARG A 200 4.40 22.77 26.03
C ARG A 200 4.01 21.79 27.11
N SER A 201 4.94 21.25 27.84
CA SER A 201 4.70 20.28 28.91
C SER A 201 3.73 20.82 29.97
N ILE A 202 3.79 22.13 30.21
CA ILE A 202 2.92 22.82 31.19
C ILE A 202 1.41 22.69 30.90
N LEU A 203 1.03 22.41 29.64
CA LEU A 203 -0.36 22.17 29.25
C LEU A 203 -0.91 20.90 29.92
N PHE A 204 -0.05 19.95 30.18
CA PHE A 204 -0.43 18.61 30.60
C PHE A 204 -0.43 18.44 32.13
N ASN A 205 -0.29 19.52 32.88
CA ASN A 205 -0.60 19.59 34.31
C ASN A 205 -2.12 19.56 34.54
N SER A 206 -2.91 19.94 33.52
CA SER A 206 -4.38 19.92 33.59
C SER A 206 -4.92 18.52 33.24
N GLN A 207 -6.06 18.14 33.80
CA GLN A 207 -6.78 16.89 33.49
C GLN A 207 -7.29 16.86 32.04
N PHE A 208 -7.60 18.04 31.47
CA PHE A 208 -8.17 18.20 30.14
C PHE A 208 -7.32 19.15 29.29
N SER A 209 -7.20 18.89 28.01
CA SER A 209 -6.51 19.79 27.07
C SER A 209 -7.23 19.85 25.72
N ILE A 210 -7.34 21.05 25.16
CA ILE A 210 -7.90 21.23 23.81
C ILE A 210 -6.87 20.82 22.76
N ALA A 211 -7.14 19.71 22.08
CA ALA A 211 -6.35 19.18 20.98
C ALA A 211 -7.09 19.42 19.65
N THR A 212 -6.79 20.53 19.00
CA THR A 212 -7.44 20.91 17.75
C THR A 212 -6.47 20.75 16.58
N GLU A 213 -6.75 19.84 15.66
CA GLU A 213 -6.00 19.71 14.42
C GLU A 213 -6.23 20.94 13.53
N ASN A 214 -5.40 21.09 12.51
CA ASN A 214 -5.52 22.22 11.59
C ASN A 214 -6.77 22.13 10.72
N ALA A 215 -7.23 20.90 10.44
CA ALA A 215 -8.50 20.61 9.78
C ALA A 215 -9.06 19.27 10.25
N ALA A 216 -10.38 19.08 10.06
CA ALA A 216 -11.04 17.79 10.30
C ALA A 216 -11.01 16.98 9.00
N VAL A 217 -10.09 16.04 8.93
CA VAL A 217 -9.89 15.13 7.78
C VAL A 217 -9.68 13.72 8.33
N ASP A 218 -10.28 12.73 7.69
CA ASP A 218 -10.13 11.33 8.07
C ASP A 218 -8.66 10.90 8.06
N ASN A 219 -8.29 10.03 8.98
CA ASN A 219 -6.92 9.53 9.19
C ASN A 219 -5.89 10.60 9.64
N TYR A 220 -6.30 11.86 9.80
CA TYR A 220 -5.36 12.93 10.16
C TYR A 220 -5.43 13.26 11.64
N PHE A 221 -4.42 12.82 12.37
CA PHE A 221 -4.15 13.17 13.77
C PHE A 221 -2.65 13.35 13.97
N THR A 222 -2.28 14.22 14.86
CA THR A 222 -0.88 14.65 15.04
C THR A 222 -0.45 14.60 16.51
N GLU A 223 0.72 15.15 16.77
CA GLU A 223 1.28 15.32 18.10
C GLU A 223 0.29 15.95 19.10
N LYS A 224 -0.66 16.75 18.64
CA LYS A 224 -1.63 17.42 19.53
C LYS A 224 -2.49 16.43 20.29
N LEU A 225 -2.89 15.35 19.63
CA LEU A 225 -3.64 14.26 20.23
C LEU A 225 -2.71 13.30 20.98
N MET A 226 -1.55 13.00 20.37
CA MET A 226 -0.57 12.07 20.96
C MET A 226 -0.07 12.57 22.30
N ASP A 227 0.30 13.86 22.41
CA ASP A 227 0.79 14.43 23.66
C ASP A 227 -0.24 14.35 24.79
N CYS A 228 -1.53 14.46 24.48
CA CYS A 228 -2.60 14.20 25.46
C CYS A 228 -2.57 12.75 25.96
N PHE A 229 -2.49 11.78 25.07
CA PHE A 229 -2.48 10.37 25.46
C PHE A 229 -1.21 9.98 26.21
N LEU A 230 -0.05 10.43 25.73
CA LEU A 230 1.24 10.14 26.37
C LEU A 230 1.31 10.68 27.81
N THR A 231 0.67 11.80 28.07
CA THR A 231 0.61 12.41 29.41
C THR A 231 -0.61 11.99 30.22
N LYS A 232 -1.45 11.09 29.71
CA LYS A 232 -2.73 10.69 30.31
C LYS A 232 -3.67 11.87 30.59
N THR A 233 -3.66 12.86 29.70
CA THR A 233 -4.58 14.00 29.72
C THR A 233 -5.76 13.69 28.80
N VAL A 234 -6.99 14.00 29.21
CA VAL A 234 -8.18 13.82 28.37
C VAL A 234 -8.20 14.87 27.27
N PRO A 235 -8.13 14.50 25.99
CA PRO A 235 -8.23 15.46 24.91
C PRO A 235 -9.68 15.92 24.70
N ILE A 236 -9.88 17.23 24.54
CA ILE A 236 -11.04 17.80 23.89
C ILE A 236 -10.65 17.98 22.45
N TYR A 237 -11.05 17.01 21.63
CA TYR A 237 -10.46 16.79 20.31
C TYR A 237 -11.35 17.30 19.17
N TYR A 238 -10.71 18.01 18.26
CA TYR A 238 -11.26 18.35 16.95
C TYR A 238 -10.25 17.95 15.86
N GLY A 239 -10.63 17.02 15.00
CA GLY A 239 -9.74 16.49 13.96
C GLY A 239 -10.42 15.37 13.15
N SER A 240 -9.74 14.26 13.00
CA SER A 240 -10.20 13.10 12.23
C SER A 240 -11.58 12.62 12.67
N SER A 241 -12.51 12.50 11.71
CA SER A 241 -13.88 12.04 12.00
C SER A 241 -13.95 10.53 12.26
N ASN A 242 -12.97 9.76 11.75
CA ASN A 242 -12.84 8.32 11.98
C ASN A 242 -11.83 7.97 13.08
N ILE A 243 -11.62 8.86 14.04
CA ILE A 243 -10.62 8.66 15.12
C ILE A 243 -10.87 7.38 15.92
N GLY A 244 -12.11 6.91 15.99
CA GLY A 244 -12.50 5.66 16.65
C GLY A 244 -11.90 4.39 16.03
N GLU A 245 -11.42 4.44 14.79
CA GLU A 245 -10.69 3.33 14.15
C GLU A 245 -9.29 3.14 14.75
N PHE A 246 -8.72 4.19 15.34
CA PHE A 246 -7.38 4.23 15.91
C PHE A 246 -7.37 4.20 17.44
N PHE A 247 -8.29 4.92 18.07
CA PHE A 247 -8.32 5.13 19.51
C PHE A 247 -9.70 4.84 20.10
N ASP A 248 -9.75 4.62 21.41
CA ASP A 248 -11.02 4.45 22.12
C ASP A 248 -11.69 5.81 22.35
N GLU A 249 -12.78 6.07 21.65
CA GLU A 249 -13.50 7.35 21.69
C GLU A 249 -14.03 7.69 23.09
N ARG A 250 -14.21 6.69 23.96
CA ARG A 250 -14.61 6.93 25.36
C ARG A 250 -13.55 7.68 26.16
N GLY A 251 -12.31 7.67 25.70
CA GLY A 251 -11.20 8.47 26.26
C GLY A 251 -11.05 9.85 25.59
N ILE A 252 -12.01 10.28 24.77
CA ILE A 252 -11.95 11.52 23.99
C ILE A 252 -13.25 12.30 24.15
N ILE A 253 -13.16 13.61 24.40
CA ILE A 253 -14.32 14.51 24.30
C ILE A 253 -14.30 15.14 22.90
N THR A 254 -15.17 14.69 22.01
CA THR A 254 -15.12 15.08 20.61
C THR A 254 -15.92 16.35 20.32
N ILE A 255 -15.27 17.32 19.66
CA ILE A 255 -15.88 18.44 18.97
C ILE A 255 -15.87 18.12 17.48
N THR A 256 -17.01 18.24 16.81
CA THR A 256 -17.16 17.93 15.38
C THR A 256 -17.30 19.19 14.53
N SER A 257 -17.15 19.05 13.23
CA SER A 257 -17.40 20.15 12.26
C SER A 257 -18.86 20.63 12.23
N ASN A 258 -19.78 19.84 12.79
CA ASN A 258 -21.20 20.19 12.89
C ASN A 258 -21.56 20.93 14.19
N ASP A 259 -20.64 21.01 15.14
CA ASP A 259 -20.88 21.74 16.39
C ASP A 259 -20.74 23.25 16.19
N SER A 260 -21.70 24.00 16.68
CA SER A 260 -21.53 25.45 16.83
C SER A 260 -20.53 25.74 17.96
N ILE A 261 -20.07 26.98 18.05
CA ILE A 261 -19.18 27.36 19.16
C ILE A 261 -19.88 27.23 20.51
N GLU A 262 -21.17 27.52 20.58
CA GLU A 262 -21.99 27.35 21.78
C GLU A 262 -22.08 25.89 22.18
N THR A 263 -22.37 24.99 21.22
CA THR A 263 -22.39 23.54 21.45
C THR A 263 -21.03 23.03 21.94
N SER A 264 -19.95 23.54 21.37
CA SER A 264 -18.58 23.16 21.77
C SER A 264 -18.30 23.60 23.22
N ILE A 265 -18.70 24.81 23.61
CA ILE A 265 -18.57 25.33 24.96
C ILE A 265 -19.47 24.55 25.93
N ASP A 266 -20.71 24.21 25.56
CA ASP A 266 -21.59 23.40 26.36
C ASP A 266 -21.00 22.01 26.63
N LYS A 267 -20.36 21.38 25.63
CA LYS A 267 -19.63 20.11 25.85
C LYS A 267 -18.53 20.28 26.91
N ILE A 268 -17.76 21.36 26.83
CA ILE A 268 -16.72 21.68 27.80
C ILE A 268 -17.33 21.94 29.22
N ASN A 269 -18.36 22.72 29.31
CA ASN A 269 -19.00 23.06 30.59
C ASN A 269 -19.74 21.88 31.24
N ASN A 270 -20.04 20.83 30.48
CA ASN A 270 -20.56 19.58 30.99
C ASN A 270 -19.51 18.69 31.68
N ILE A 271 -18.23 19.03 31.61
CA ILE A 271 -17.14 18.34 32.32
C ILE A 271 -17.31 18.58 33.82
N LYS A 272 -17.26 17.50 34.60
CA LYS A 272 -17.37 17.54 36.07
C LYS A 272 -16.07 17.03 36.70
N GLU A 273 -15.85 17.31 37.97
CA GLU A 273 -14.65 16.91 38.70
C GLU A 273 -14.35 15.39 38.60
N ASN A 274 -15.38 14.55 38.54
CA ASN A 274 -15.23 13.09 38.43
C ASN A 274 -15.16 12.59 36.98
N THR A 275 -15.21 13.47 35.98
CA THR A 275 -15.17 13.08 34.54
C THR A 275 -13.84 12.45 34.22
N TYR A 276 -12.75 13.01 34.74
CA TYR A 276 -11.39 12.50 34.49
C TYR A 276 -11.23 11.06 34.99
N GLU A 277 -11.58 10.78 36.23
CA GLU A 277 -11.47 9.44 36.82
C GLU A 277 -12.30 8.41 36.05
N ASN A 278 -13.49 8.82 35.58
CA ASN A 278 -14.35 7.95 34.78
C ASN A 278 -13.76 7.64 33.39
N MET A 279 -12.97 8.55 32.83
CA MET A 279 -12.33 8.40 31.51
C MET A 279 -10.93 7.77 31.59
N LEU A 280 -10.31 7.74 32.76
CA LEU A 280 -8.93 7.28 32.93
C LEU A 280 -8.65 5.87 32.35
N PRO A 281 -9.52 4.83 32.52
CA PRO A 281 -9.28 3.53 31.93
C PRO A 281 -9.17 3.56 30.39
N TYR A 282 -9.90 4.44 29.73
CA TYR A 282 -9.90 4.61 28.28
C TYR A 282 -8.69 5.44 27.82
N ILE A 283 -8.28 6.42 28.63
CA ILE A 283 -7.03 7.15 28.40
C ILE A 283 -5.82 6.24 28.53
N GLU A 284 -5.79 5.32 29.47
CA GLU A 284 -4.73 4.33 29.61
C GLU A 284 -4.67 3.37 28.42
N GLU A 285 -5.82 3.01 27.87
CA GLU A 285 -5.87 2.25 26.63
C GLU A 285 -5.33 3.06 25.45
N ASN A 286 -5.73 4.33 25.35
CA ASN A 286 -5.25 5.23 24.31
C ASN A 286 -3.74 5.55 24.44
N TYR A 287 -3.22 5.64 25.67
CA TYR A 287 -1.78 5.68 25.90
C TYR A 287 -1.06 4.50 25.24
N LYS A 288 -1.53 3.26 25.46
CA LYS A 288 -0.92 2.07 24.86
C LYS A 288 -0.96 2.12 23.33
N ARG A 289 -2.09 2.52 22.76
CA ARG A 289 -2.22 2.64 21.30
C ARG A 289 -1.34 3.75 20.72
N SER A 290 -1.15 4.85 21.45
CA SER A 290 -0.30 5.95 21.02
C SER A 290 1.20 5.58 20.92
N LEU A 291 1.65 4.54 21.64
CA LEU A 291 3.03 4.06 21.58
C LEU A 291 3.41 3.56 20.18
N GLU A 292 2.46 3.00 19.42
CA GLU A 292 2.68 2.61 18.02
C GLU A 292 3.20 3.78 17.18
N TYR A 293 2.75 5.00 17.50
CA TYR A 293 3.08 6.21 16.75
C TYR A 293 4.26 6.99 17.34
N CYS A 294 4.54 6.85 18.63
CA CYS A 294 5.45 7.76 19.35
C CYS A 294 6.67 7.08 19.96
N GLU A 295 6.61 5.76 20.26
CA GLU A 295 7.73 5.05 20.91
C GLU A 295 8.99 5.02 20.03
N LYS A 296 8.80 4.93 18.71
CA LYS A 296 9.87 4.96 17.73
C LYS A 296 9.91 6.30 17.01
N THR A 297 11.10 6.73 16.62
CA THR A 297 11.25 7.91 15.79
C THR A 297 10.53 7.75 14.45
N PHE A 298 10.23 8.86 13.78
CA PHE A 298 9.64 8.85 12.45
C PHE A 298 10.48 8.02 11.47
N ALA A 299 11.79 8.21 11.48
CA ALA A 299 12.74 7.49 10.63
C ALA A 299 12.71 5.96 10.87
N GLU A 300 12.69 5.54 12.15
CA GLU A 300 12.59 4.12 12.50
C GLU A 300 11.28 3.50 12.01
N ARG A 301 10.15 4.20 12.16
CA ARG A 301 8.83 3.73 11.69
C ARG A 301 8.79 3.62 10.17
N VAL A 302 9.34 4.61 9.45
CA VAL A 302 9.48 4.56 7.98
C VAL A 302 10.31 3.35 7.56
N LYS A 303 11.45 3.13 8.21
CA LYS A 303 12.34 1.99 7.91
C LYS A 303 11.63 0.65 8.13
N ILE A 304 10.91 0.50 9.23
CA ILE A 304 10.14 -0.72 9.53
C ILE A 304 9.10 -0.93 8.43
N MET A 305 8.29 0.08 8.12
CA MET A 305 7.23 -0.02 7.13
C MET A 305 7.76 -0.37 5.74
N ILE A 306 8.86 0.26 5.30
CA ILE A 306 9.50 -0.06 4.02
C ILE A 306 9.96 -1.52 4.00
N ASN A 307 10.65 -1.98 5.06
CA ASN A 307 11.11 -3.36 5.13
C ASN A 307 9.94 -4.36 5.14
N ASP A 308 8.88 -4.07 5.90
CA ASP A 308 7.69 -4.92 5.96
C ASP A 308 7.00 -5.03 4.59
N GLU A 309 6.89 -3.92 3.85
CA GLU A 309 6.30 -3.93 2.52
C GLU A 309 7.21 -4.60 1.47
N ILE A 310 8.52 -4.40 1.57
CA ILE A 310 9.50 -5.14 0.75
C ILE A 310 9.36 -6.64 1.05
N ASN A 311 9.37 -7.02 2.33
CA ASN A 311 9.26 -8.41 2.74
C ASN A 311 7.91 -9.02 2.34
N LYS A 312 6.80 -8.31 2.48
CA LYS A 312 5.48 -8.77 1.99
C LYS A 312 5.50 -9.04 0.48
N ARG A 313 6.21 -8.24 -0.29
CA ARG A 313 6.38 -8.44 -1.74
C ARG A 313 7.38 -9.57 -2.06
N GLU A 314 8.38 -9.78 -1.19
CA GLU A 314 9.33 -10.89 -1.28
C GLU A 314 8.78 -12.17 -0.65
N ASP A 315 7.94 -12.04 0.36
CA ASP A 315 7.26 -13.09 1.13
C ASP A 315 5.95 -13.59 0.48
N THR A 316 5.77 -13.35 -0.80
CA THR A 316 5.17 -14.42 -1.57
C THR A 316 6.25 -15.52 -1.59
N ASP A 317 6.24 -16.42 -0.59
CA ASP A 317 7.10 -17.61 -0.55
C ASP A 317 7.02 -18.38 -1.87
N LYS A 318 6.02 -18.09 -2.66
CA LYS A 318 5.80 -18.70 -3.96
C LYS A 318 6.41 -17.88 -5.09
N VAL A 319 7.28 -18.54 -5.82
CA VAL A 319 7.89 -18.01 -7.05
C VAL A 319 6.99 -18.26 -8.24
N LEU A 320 6.33 -19.43 -8.28
CA LEU A 320 5.48 -19.86 -9.40
C LEU A 320 4.12 -20.33 -8.91
N SER A 321 3.04 -19.76 -9.44
CA SER A 321 1.69 -20.30 -9.37
C SER A 321 1.40 -21.08 -10.66
N VAL A 322 0.93 -22.31 -10.52
CA VAL A 322 0.41 -23.11 -11.64
C VAL A 322 -1.10 -23.21 -11.51
N GLY A 323 -1.82 -22.60 -12.44
CA GLY A 323 -3.28 -22.64 -12.52
C GLY A 323 -3.78 -23.84 -13.32
N ILE A 324 -4.70 -24.62 -12.79
CA ILE A 324 -5.34 -25.76 -13.47
C ILE A 324 -6.85 -25.56 -13.40
N LEU A 325 -7.50 -25.58 -14.56
CA LEU A 325 -8.96 -25.55 -14.66
C LEU A 325 -9.47 -26.96 -14.91
N SER A 326 -10.57 -27.35 -14.24
CA SER A 326 -11.19 -28.66 -14.46
C SER A 326 -12.72 -28.58 -14.32
N LEU A 327 -13.39 -29.70 -14.53
CA LEU A 327 -14.84 -29.87 -14.38
C LEU A 327 -15.15 -31.03 -13.43
N GLU A 328 -16.34 -30.98 -12.80
CA GLU A 328 -16.82 -32.00 -11.86
C GLU A 328 -17.32 -33.29 -12.56
N ASP A 329 -16.72 -33.69 -13.68
CA ASP A 329 -17.07 -34.96 -14.32
C ASP A 329 -15.98 -36.03 -14.15
N ALA A 330 -16.36 -37.29 -14.35
CA ALA A 330 -15.49 -38.44 -14.07
C ALA A 330 -14.26 -38.49 -15.00
N THR A 331 -14.40 -38.08 -16.26
CA THR A 331 -13.35 -38.07 -17.26
C THR A 331 -12.32 -37.01 -16.89
N ARG A 332 -12.79 -35.76 -16.67
CA ARG A 332 -11.90 -34.64 -16.28
C ARG A 332 -11.20 -34.89 -14.93
N LYS A 333 -11.89 -35.54 -14.01
CA LYS A 333 -11.26 -35.95 -12.73
C LYS A 333 -10.11 -36.94 -12.95
N THR A 334 -10.22 -37.84 -13.92
CA THR A 334 -9.16 -38.80 -14.25
C THR A 334 -7.95 -38.07 -14.86
N GLU A 335 -8.20 -37.17 -15.82
CA GLU A 335 -7.16 -36.37 -16.44
C GLU A 335 -6.46 -35.44 -15.44
N LEU A 336 -7.22 -34.72 -14.62
CA LEU A 336 -6.67 -33.90 -13.55
C LEU A 336 -5.77 -34.72 -12.59
N ASN A 337 -6.20 -35.92 -12.18
CA ASN A 337 -5.37 -36.78 -11.33
C ASN A 337 -4.08 -37.21 -12.03
N ARG A 338 -4.13 -37.51 -13.34
CA ARG A 338 -2.94 -37.82 -14.15
C ARG A 338 -1.97 -36.65 -14.12
N LEU A 339 -2.44 -35.41 -14.42
CA LEU A 339 -1.61 -34.20 -14.42
C LEU A 339 -1.05 -33.91 -13.02
N LEU A 340 -1.85 -34.04 -11.97
CA LEU A 340 -1.39 -33.82 -10.60
C LEU A 340 -0.31 -34.82 -10.19
N ASN A 341 -0.34 -36.06 -10.67
CA ASN A 341 0.72 -37.03 -10.43
C ASN A 341 2.04 -36.60 -11.09
N VAL A 342 1.98 -35.99 -12.30
CA VAL A 342 3.16 -35.43 -12.97
C VAL A 342 3.75 -34.30 -12.12
N PHE A 343 2.94 -33.38 -11.63
CA PHE A 343 3.41 -32.30 -10.76
C PHE A 343 3.94 -32.84 -9.42
N ASN A 344 3.22 -33.76 -8.77
CA ASN A 344 3.65 -34.32 -7.49
C ASN A 344 5.01 -35.02 -7.58
N SER A 345 5.32 -35.65 -8.71
CA SER A 345 6.63 -36.28 -8.92
C SER A 345 7.79 -35.28 -9.01
N GLN A 346 7.49 -34.02 -9.36
CA GLN A 346 8.46 -32.93 -9.47
C GLN A 346 8.61 -32.13 -8.16
N MET A 347 7.65 -32.26 -7.23
CA MET A 347 7.58 -31.42 -6.02
C MET A 347 8.52 -31.93 -4.92
N THR A 348 9.76 -31.49 -4.94
CA THR A 348 10.70 -31.62 -3.82
C THR A 348 10.23 -30.74 -2.64
N ASN A 349 10.84 -30.89 -1.46
CA ASN A 349 10.53 -30.00 -0.33
C ASN A 349 10.81 -28.53 -0.66
N GLU A 350 11.92 -28.24 -1.33
CA GLU A 350 12.26 -26.89 -1.78
C GLU A 350 11.23 -26.36 -2.81
N HIS A 351 10.80 -27.21 -3.75
CA HIS A 351 9.79 -26.79 -4.72
C HIS A 351 8.44 -26.48 -4.05
N LYS A 352 8.04 -27.22 -3.00
CA LYS A 352 6.81 -26.95 -2.25
C LYS A 352 6.81 -25.60 -1.54
N GLU A 353 7.97 -25.09 -1.17
CA GLU A 353 8.11 -23.74 -0.62
C GLU A 353 7.93 -22.67 -1.71
N LYS A 354 8.45 -22.91 -2.93
CA LYS A 354 8.51 -21.95 -4.03
C LYS A 354 7.33 -22.02 -5.01
N VAL A 355 6.57 -23.11 -5.03
CA VAL A 355 5.50 -23.35 -6.03
C VAL A 355 4.17 -23.65 -5.34
N GLU A 356 3.12 -23.09 -5.89
CA GLU A 356 1.75 -23.46 -5.55
C GLU A 356 1.01 -23.95 -6.79
N ILE A 357 0.08 -24.89 -6.59
CA ILE A 357 -0.84 -25.37 -7.61
C ILE A 357 -2.24 -24.95 -7.22
N ILE A 358 -2.89 -24.14 -8.05
CA ILE A 358 -4.23 -23.62 -7.82
C ILE A 358 -5.19 -24.33 -8.78
N ILE A 359 -6.11 -25.11 -8.22
CA ILE A 359 -7.08 -25.86 -9.00
C ILE A 359 -8.44 -25.17 -8.89
N ASN A 360 -9.08 -24.90 -10.03
CA ASN A 360 -10.41 -24.35 -10.13
C ASN A 360 -11.35 -25.36 -10.81
N ILE A 361 -12.21 -25.98 -10.02
CA ILE A 361 -13.18 -27.00 -10.50
C ILE A 361 -14.58 -26.43 -10.37
N ASP A 362 -15.39 -26.59 -11.42
CA ASP A 362 -16.81 -26.25 -11.39
C ASP A 362 -17.65 -27.27 -12.17
N ASN A 363 -18.95 -27.11 -12.13
CA ASN A 363 -19.92 -27.98 -12.84
C ASN A 363 -20.26 -27.47 -14.27
N GLY A 364 -19.43 -26.58 -14.82
CA GLY A 364 -19.68 -25.94 -16.12
C GLY A 364 -20.55 -24.69 -16.05
N SER A 365 -20.77 -24.13 -14.85
CA SER A 365 -21.55 -22.91 -14.64
C SER A 365 -20.78 -21.63 -14.96
N LYS A 366 -19.45 -21.70 -14.97
CA LYS A 366 -18.57 -20.57 -15.26
C LYS A 366 -17.87 -20.74 -16.61
N THR A 367 -17.57 -19.62 -17.24
CA THR A 367 -16.74 -19.63 -18.45
C THR A 367 -15.28 -19.94 -18.12
N VAL A 368 -14.52 -20.37 -19.11
CA VAL A 368 -13.09 -20.61 -18.99
C VAL A 368 -12.36 -19.34 -18.56
N GLY A 369 -12.71 -18.19 -19.16
CA GLY A 369 -12.13 -16.90 -18.81
C GLY A 369 -12.40 -16.48 -17.36
N GLU A 370 -13.64 -16.68 -16.85
CA GLU A 370 -13.97 -16.44 -15.43
C GLU A 370 -13.11 -17.30 -14.50
N LYS A 371 -12.98 -18.60 -14.79
CA LYS A 371 -12.16 -19.50 -13.97
C LYS A 371 -10.69 -19.12 -13.97
N ARG A 372 -10.12 -18.72 -15.13
CA ARG A 372 -8.74 -18.23 -15.21
C ARG A 372 -8.55 -16.95 -14.38
N ASN A 373 -9.50 -16.02 -14.43
CA ASN A 373 -9.46 -14.81 -13.60
C ASN A 373 -9.54 -15.11 -12.10
N GLU A 374 -10.37 -16.06 -11.68
CA GLU A 374 -10.41 -16.49 -10.27
C GLU A 374 -9.09 -17.12 -9.81
N VAL A 375 -8.39 -17.83 -10.70
CA VAL A 375 -7.05 -18.34 -10.42
C VAL A 375 -6.06 -17.20 -10.31
N LEU A 376 -6.09 -16.20 -11.21
CA LEU A 376 -5.25 -15.01 -11.12
C LEU A 376 -5.44 -14.28 -9.79
N ASP A 377 -6.69 -14.17 -9.31
CA ASP A 377 -7.01 -13.48 -8.05
C ASP A 377 -6.46 -14.24 -6.83
N LYS A 378 -6.42 -15.58 -6.87
CA LYS A 378 -5.90 -16.45 -5.81
C LYS A 378 -4.39 -16.62 -5.84
N ALA A 379 -3.76 -16.40 -6.99
CA ALA A 379 -2.34 -16.62 -7.19
C ALA A 379 -1.50 -15.67 -6.34
N THR A 380 -0.51 -16.24 -5.64
CA THR A 380 0.44 -15.54 -4.77
C THR A 380 1.88 -15.59 -5.30
N GLY A 381 2.18 -16.44 -6.29
CA GLY A 381 3.49 -16.53 -6.92
C GLY A 381 3.89 -15.28 -7.69
N LYS A 382 5.19 -15.03 -7.80
CA LYS A 382 5.72 -13.93 -8.64
C LYS A 382 5.38 -14.12 -10.12
N TYR A 383 5.25 -15.36 -10.55
CA TYR A 383 4.87 -15.77 -11.90
C TYR A 383 3.66 -16.68 -11.87
N ILE A 384 2.92 -16.71 -12.98
CA ILE A 384 1.81 -17.61 -13.20
C ILE A 384 1.95 -18.29 -14.56
N SER A 385 1.61 -19.56 -14.63
CA SER A 385 1.33 -20.30 -15.87
C SER A 385 0.08 -21.15 -15.68
N PHE A 386 -0.63 -21.43 -16.75
CA PHE A 386 -1.75 -22.37 -16.74
C PHE A 386 -1.33 -23.67 -17.43
N VAL A 387 -1.88 -24.77 -16.95
CA VAL A 387 -1.79 -26.07 -17.61
C VAL A 387 -3.18 -26.67 -17.65
N ASP A 388 -3.68 -27.00 -18.83
CA ASP A 388 -5.01 -27.57 -18.98
C ASP A 388 -5.03 -29.01 -18.44
N ASP A 389 -6.12 -29.42 -17.79
CA ASP A 389 -6.19 -30.69 -17.04
C ASP A 389 -6.06 -31.95 -17.92
N ASP A 390 -6.37 -31.83 -19.23
CA ASP A 390 -6.19 -32.86 -20.25
C ASP A 390 -4.79 -32.89 -20.89
N ASP A 391 -3.94 -31.92 -20.60
CA ASP A 391 -2.57 -31.82 -21.12
C ASP A 391 -1.51 -32.39 -20.15
N SER A 392 -0.23 -32.26 -20.50
CA SER A 392 0.89 -32.66 -19.67
C SER A 392 2.10 -31.73 -19.83
N VAL A 393 3.07 -31.84 -18.94
CA VAL A 393 4.31 -31.07 -18.95
C VAL A 393 5.52 -31.99 -18.81
N ASP A 394 6.71 -31.48 -19.18
CA ASP A 394 7.98 -32.19 -18.99
C ASP A 394 8.25 -32.51 -17.52
N ASP A 395 8.96 -33.60 -17.25
CA ASP A 395 9.32 -34.04 -15.90
C ASP A 395 10.19 -33.02 -15.13
N LYS A 396 10.79 -32.06 -15.83
CA LYS A 396 11.60 -30.97 -15.27
C LYS A 396 10.94 -29.60 -15.43
N TYR A 397 9.64 -29.56 -15.66
CA TYR A 397 8.92 -28.30 -15.93
C TYR A 397 9.13 -27.29 -14.79
N ILE A 398 8.87 -27.69 -13.55
CA ILE A 398 9.02 -26.83 -12.37
C ILE A 398 10.48 -26.40 -12.21
N GLU A 399 11.42 -27.36 -12.15
CA GLU A 399 12.84 -27.07 -11.95
C GLU A 399 13.38 -26.11 -13.00
N THR A 400 13.01 -26.32 -14.27
CA THR A 400 13.50 -25.52 -15.39
C THR A 400 12.99 -24.08 -15.30
N ILE A 401 11.70 -23.87 -14.98
CA ILE A 401 11.11 -22.54 -14.83
C ILE A 401 11.75 -21.80 -13.66
N LEU A 402 11.84 -22.43 -12.48
CA LEU A 402 12.46 -21.83 -11.30
C LEU A 402 13.90 -21.41 -11.56
N LYS A 403 14.67 -22.26 -12.24
CA LYS A 403 16.06 -21.96 -12.61
C LYS A 403 16.19 -20.77 -13.58
N VAL A 404 15.28 -20.67 -14.55
CA VAL A 404 15.26 -19.52 -15.47
C VAL A 404 14.96 -18.24 -14.72
N ILE A 405 13.98 -18.25 -13.82
CA ILE A 405 13.61 -17.09 -12.99
C ILE A 405 14.78 -16.67 -12.10
N GLU A 406 15.43 -17.62 -11.42
CA GLU A 406 16.57 -17.37 -10.54
C GLU A 406 17.75 -16.75 -11.29
N GLN A 407 18.05 -17.27 -12.48
CA GLN A 407 19.15 -16.77 -13.33
C GLN A 407 18.84 -15.45 -14.03
N ASN A 408 17.56 -15.08 -14.14
CA ASN A 408 17.09 -13.89 -14.83
C ASN A 408 16.05 -13.13 -13.99
N PRO A 409 16.42 -12.43 -12.91
CA PRO A 409 15.49 -11.80 -11.98
C PRO A 409 14.55 -10.76 -12.61
N LYS A 410 14.91 -10.25 -13.79
CA LYS A 410 14.12 -9.26 -14.54
C LYS A 410 13.22 -9.86 -15.61
N VAL A 411 13.20 -11.20 -15.76
CA VAL A 411 12.38 -11.83 -16.79
C VAL A 411 10.90 -11.55 -16.56
N ASP A 412 10.19 -11.15 -17.61
CA ASP A 412 8.74 -10.87 -17.56
C ASP A 412 7.94 -12.07 -18.05
N SER A 413 8.48 -12.81 -19.01
CA SER A 413 7.87 -14.02 -19.55
C SER A 413 8.90 -15.06 -19.99
N ILE A 414 8.47 -16.32 -19.99
CA ILE A 414 9.30 -17.45 -20.43
C ILE A 414 8.65 -18.11 -21.62
N GLY A 415 9.26 -17.92 -22.79
CA GLY A 415 8.92 -18.64 -24.00
C GLY A 415 9.44 -20.09 -23.97
N PHE A 416 8.79 -20.99 -24.68
CA PHE A 416 9.25 -22.38 -24.79
C PHE A 416 8.73 -23.11 -26.02
N THR A 417 9.28 -24.32 -26.23
CA THR A 417 8.82 -25.28 -27.21
C THR A 417 7.89 -26.31 -26.58
N GLY A 418 6.76 -26.58 -27.21
CA GLY A 418 5.87 -27.67 -26.89
C GLY A 418 5.68 -28.64 -28.07
N LEU A 419 5.03 -29.78 -27.80
CA LEU A 419 4.71 -30.81 -28.76
C LEU A 419 3.22 -31.15 -28.70
N PHE A 420 2.60 -31.14 -29.86
CA PHE A 420 1.21 -31.53 -30.06
C PHE A 420 1.13 -33.03 -30.35
N TYR A 421 0.28 -33.73 -29.60
CA TYR A 421 0.01 -35.15 -29.75
C TYR A 421 -1.40 -35.37 -30.28
N VAL A 422 -1.54 -36.25 -31.28
CA VAL A 422 -2.82 -36.72 -31.76
C VAL A 422 -2.90 -38.22 -31.50
N ASN A 423 -3.88 -38.65 -30.70
CA ASN A 423 -4.05 -40.06 -30.31
C ASN A 423 -2.73 -40.67 -29.75
N GLY A 424 -2.02 -39.95 -28.91
CA GLY A 424 -0.76 -40.38 -28.31
C GLY A 424 0.47 -40.30 -29.20
N ASN A 425 0.36 -39.87 -30.46
CA ASN A 425 1.49 -39.69 -31.34
C ASN A 425 1.88 -38.21 -31.45
N GLY A 426 3.12 -37.87 -31.19
CA GLY A 426 3.66 -36.53 -31.37
C GLY A 426 3.66 -36.15 -32.86
N THR A 427 2.94 -35.10 -33.24
CA THR A 427 2.70 -34.74 -34.64
C THR A 427 3.28 -33.42 -35.05
N MET A 428 3.35 -32.44 -34.15
CA MET A 428 3.75 -31.09 -34.53
C MET A 428 4.38 -30.35 -33.36
N TYR A 429 5.52 -29.70 -33.59
CA TYR A 429 6.09 -28.78 -32.61
C TYR A 429 5.40 -27.44 -32.70
N PHE A 430 5.24 -26.80 -31.52
CA PHE A 430 4.87 -25.41 -31.44
C PHE A 430 5.85 -24.64 -30.55
N LYS A 431 5.98 -23.36 -30.82
CA LYS A 431 6.83 -22.44 -30.04
C LYS A 431 6.05 -21.20 -29.66
N HIS A 432 6.10 -20.85 -28.38
CA HIS A 432 5.50 -19.65 -27.87
C HIS A 432 6.59 -18.73 -27.35
N ALA A 433 6.64 -17.50 -27.88
CA ALA A 433 7.50 -16.43 -27.39
C ALA A 433 6.98 -15.08 -27.87
N ASN A 434 7.19 -14.05 -27.09
CA ASN A 434 6.76 -12.68 -27.41
C ASN A 434 7.43 -12.14 -28.66
N GLU A 435 8.69 -12.58 -28.95
CA GLU A 435 9.43 -12.18 -30.14
C GLU A 435 8.77 -12.63 -31.47
N TYR A 436 7.89 -13.64 -31.46
CA TYR A 436 7.27 -14.14 -32.68
C TYR A 436 6.19 -13.24 -33.26
N GLY A 437 5.62 -12.35 -32.46
CA GLY A 437 4.78 -11.23 -32.90
C GLY A 437 3.46 -11.58 -33.59
N GLY A 438 3.15 -12.86 -33.77
CA GLY A 438 1.93 -13.31 -34.45
C GLY A 438 1.88 -14.83 -34.61
N HIS A 439 0.77 -15.32 -35.17
CA HIS A 439 0.56 -16.74 -35.45
C HIS A 439 0.99 -17.09 -36.86
N TYR A 440 2.00 -17.94 -36.99
CA TYR A 440 2.45 -18.43 -38.31
C TYR A 440 3.03 -19.84 -38.20
N LYS A 441 3.21 -20.47 -39.34
CA LYS A 441 3.80 -21.81 -39.48
C LYS A 441 4.99 -21.74 -40.46
N ASP A 442 6.10 -22.33 -40.06
CA ASP A 442 7.28 -22.36 -40.92
C ASP A 442 7.19 -23.48 -41.99
N GLY A 443 8.18 -23.52 -42.90
CA GLY A 443 8.25 -24.52 -43.95
C GLY A 443 8.50 -25.95 -43.46
N MET A 444 8.83 -26.15 -42.18
CA MET A 444 9.02 -27.45 -41.55
C MET A 444 7.78 -27.88 -40.72
N GLY A 445 6.76 -27.06 -40.66
CA GLY A 445 5.52 -27.35 -39.99
C GLY A 445 5.49 -26.96 -38.51
N VAL A 446 6.50 -26.26 -37.99
CA VAL A 446 6.50 -25.74 -36.63
C VAL A 446 5.53 -24.56 -36.52
N GLN A 447 4.63 -24.56 -35.53
CA GLN A 447 3.76 -23.44 -35.24
C GLN A 447 4.44 -22.44 -34.29
N PHE A 448 4.33 -21.15 -34.63
CA PHE A 448 4.83 -20.05 -33.82
C PHE A 448 3.67 -19.19 -33.34
N ARG A 449 3.68 -18.81 -32.06
CA ARG A 449 2.68 -17.96 -31.42
C ARG A 449 3.35 -16.99 -30.45
N PRO A 450 2.76 -15.84 -30.20
CA PRO A 450 3.14 -15.00 -29.05
C PRO A 450 2.89 -15.74 -27.73
N ILE A 451 3.40 -15.18 -26.64
CA ILE A 451 3.15 -15.64 -25.27
C ILE A 451 1.64 -15.70 -24.99
N ASN A 452 1.19 -16.79 -24.38
CA ASN A 452 -0.20 -16.94 -23.92
C ASN A 452 -0.26 -17.56 -22.51
N HIS A 453 -1.44 -18.03 -22.10
CA HIS A 453 -1.71 -18.51 -20.74
C HIS A 453 -0.83 -19.68 -20.27
N ILE A 454 -0.38 -20.56 -21.17
CA ILE A 454 0.46 -21.70 -20.78
C ILE A 454 1.91 -21.29 -20.47
N ASN A 455 2.32 -20.11 -20.87
CA ASN A 455 3.66 -19.59 -20.61
C ASN A 455 3.76 -18.98 -19.21
N PRO A 456 4.88 -19.19 -18.49
CA PRO A 456 5.12 -18.43 -17.27
C PRO A 456 5.27 -16.93 -17.54
N ILE A 457 4.43 -16.13 -16.90
CA ILE A 457 4.37 -14.67 -17.04
C ILE A 457 4.38 -14.06 -15.65
N ARG A 458 4.99 -12.89 -15.45
CA ARG A 458 4.85 -12.14 -14.19
C ARG A 458 3.39 -11.99 -13.84
N LEU A 459 3.03 -12.37 -12.62
CA LEU A 459 1.64 -12.34 -12.15
C LEU A 459 1.02 -10.94 -12.25
N GLU A 460 1.80 -9.90 -11.96
CA GLU A 460 1.36 -8.51 -12.07
C GLU A 460 1.00 -8.11 -13.51
N ILE A 461 1.71 -8.62 -14.52
CA ILE A 461 1.38 -8.41 -15.94
C ILE A 461 0.10 -9.17 -16.28
N ALA A 462 0.02 -10.44 -15.89
CA ALA A 462 -1.15 -11.27 -16.15
C ALA A 462 -2.44 -10.67 -15.55
N LYS A 463 -2.36 -10.12 -14.33
CA LYS A 463 -3.47 -9.45 -13.65
C LYS A 463 -3.93 -8.16 -14.34
N GLN A 464 -3.05 -7.44 -15.02
CA GLN A 464 -3.42 -6.25 -15.79
C GLN A 464 -4.19 -6.59 -17.07
N ILE A 465 -3.85 -7.70 -17.74
CA ILE A 465 -4.44 -8.10 -19.01
C ILE A 465 -5.78 -8.82 -18.79
N ARG A 466 -5.83 -9.76 -17.84
CA ARG A 466 -6.98 -10.61 -17.48
C ARG A 466 -7.59 -11.32 -18.70
N PHE A 467 -8.50 -12.24 -18.48
CA PHE A 467 -9.18 -12.98 -19.54
C PHE A 467 -10.61 -12.43 -19.75
N ASP A 468 -11.08 -12.47 -20.99
CA ASP A 468 -12.49 -12.20 -21.28
C ASP A 468 -13.37 -13.35 -20.80
N ASN A 469 -14.58 -13.03 -20.34
CA ASN A 469 -15.56 -14.00 -19.83
C ASN A 469 -16.21 -14.76 -21.00
N LYS A 470 -15.47 -15.68 -21.59
CA LYS A 470 -15.93 -16.56 -22.69
C LYS A 470 -15.30 -17.95 -22.60
N ASN A 471 -15.91 -18.94 -23.26
CA ASN A 471 -15.45 -20.33 -23.23
C ASN A 471 -14.45 -20.67 -24.35
N PHE A 472 -14.46 -19.92 -25.45
CA PHE A 472 -13.60 -20.19 -26.60
C PHE A 472 -12.93 -18.90 -27.08
N GLY A 473 -11.64 -19.01 -27.41
CA GLY A 473 -10.83 -17.91 -27.92
C GLY A 473 -10.45 -16.86 -26.87
N GLU A 474 -10.67 -17.14 -25.58
CA GLU A 474 -10.23 -16.30 -24.47
C GLU A 474 -8.71 -16.27 -24.39
N ASP A 475 -8.04 -17.37 -24.75
CA ASP A 475 -6.59 -17.51 -24.80
C ASP A 475 -5.96 -16.73 -25.97
N SER A 476 -6.58 -16.75 -27.12
CA SER A 476 -6.11 -15.99 -28.30
C SER A 476 -6.29 -14.48 -28.07
N ASP A 477 -7.44 -14.07 -27.56
CA ASP A 477 -7.69 -12.68 -27.19
C ASP A 477 -6.74 -12.18 -26.11
N TYR A 478 -6.52 -12.99 -25.08
CA TYR A 478 -5.53 -12.68 -24.03
C TYR A 478 -4.12 -12.50 -24.62
N CYS A 479 -3.72 -13.41 -25.51
CA CYS A 479 -2.45 -13.39 -26.20
C CYS A 479 -2.26 -12.08 -27.00
N ASP A 480 -3.27 -11.69 -27.78
CA ASP A 480 -3.23 -10.49 -28.63
C ASP A 480 -3.15 -9.21 -27.75
N ARG A 481 -3.98 -9.10 -26.72
CA ARG A 481 -3.95 -7.96 -25.79
C ARG A 481 -2.64 -7.89 -25.00
N LEU A 482 -2.08 -9.02 -24.59
CA LEU A 482 -0.79 -9.08 -23.92
C LEU A 482 0.32 -8.59 -24.84
N PHE A 483 0.35 -9.05 -26.08
CA PHE A 483 1.33 -8.63 -27.08
C PHE A 483 1.22 -7.13 -27.39
N ASP A 484 0.01 -6.63 -27.59
CA ASP A 484 -0.24 -5.22 -27.91
C ASP A 484 0.06 -4.27 -26.74
N SER A 485 -0.05 -4.76 -25.49
CA SER A 485 0.23 -3.98 -24.28
C SER A 485 1.68 -3.50 -24.17
N LYS A 486 2.62 -4.22 -24.81
CA LYS A 486 4.07 -4.02 -24.68
C LYS A 486 4.61 -4.09 -23.25
N LEU A 487 3.89 -4.75 -22.34
CA LEU A 487 4.32 -4.92 -20.94
C LEU A 487 5.49 -5.90 -20.79
N ILE A 488 5.63 -6.87 -21.70
CA ILE A 488 6.77 -7.80 -21.71
C ILE A 488 7.97 -7.10 -22.34
N GLN A 489 8.97 -6.81 -21.53
CA GLN A 489 10.23 -6.16 -21.94
C GLN A 489 11.41 -7.12 -21.92
N HIS A 490 11.38 -8.12 -21.05
CA HIS A 490 12.46 -9.08 -20.87
C HIS A 490 11.91 -10.50 -20.96
N GLU A 491 12.31 -11.23 -21.97
CA GLU A 491 11.90 -12.60 -22.23
C GLU A 491 13.11 -13.54 -22.25
N VAL A 492 12.93 -14.75 -21.76
CA VAL A 492 13.86 -15.86 -21.92
C VAL A 492 13.14 -17.00 -22.62
N ILE A 493 13.78 -17.61 -23.64
CA ILE A 493 13.18 -18.69 -24.42
C ILE A 493 13.92 -20.02 -24.14
N ILE A 494 13.19 -21.02 -23.71
CA ILE A 494 13.67 -22.39 -23.50
C ILE A 494 13.52 -23.17 -24.80
N ASN A 495 14.65 -23.45 -25.44
CA ASN A 495 14.70 -24.11 -26.78
C ASN A 495 15.19 -25.55 -26.74
N ASN A 496 15.76 -26.02 -25.63
CA ASN A 496 16.49 -27.29 -25.54
C ASN A 496 15.69 -28.43 -24.91
N ILE A 497 14.45 -28.20 -24.55
CA ILE A 497 13.54 -29.15 -23.92
C ILE A 497 12.11 -28.87 -24.35
N ILE A 498 11.28 -29.90 -24.47
CA ILE A 498 9.85 -29.79 -24.76
C ILE A 498 9.14 -29.57 -23.42
N MET A 499 8.73 -28.34 -23.13
CA MET A 499 8.17 -27.96 -21.84
C MET A 499 6.72 -28.37 -21.68
N TYR A 500 5.94 -28.40 -22.77
CA TYR A 500 4.50 -28.60 -22.75
C TYR A 500 4.06 -29.65 -23.75
N HIS A 501 3.18 -30.57 -23.35
CA HIS A 501 2.63 -31.66 -24.14
C HIS A 501 1.13 -31.45 -24.29
N TYR A 502 0.71 -30.91 -25.45
CA TYR A 502 -0.69 -30.74 -25.78
C TYR A 502 -1.26 -32.10 -26.27
N LEU A 503 -2.16 -32.68 -25.48
CA LEU A 503 -2.72 -34.00 -25.72
C LEU A 503 -4.13 -33.89 -26.31
N TRP A 504 -4.30 -34.25 -27.58
CA TRP A 504 -5.59 -34.19 -28.23
C TRP A 504 -6.06 -35.60 -28.66
N SER A 505 -7.34 -35.89 -28.33
CA SER A 505 -8.04 -37.09 -28.76
C SER A 505 -9.44 -36.71 -29.22
N PRO A 506 -9.93 -37.22 -30.37
CA PRO A 506 -11.29 -36.94 -30.84
C PRO A 506 -12.40 -37.40 -29.88
N GLU A 507 -12.10 -38.40 -29.04
CA GLU A 507 -13.10 -38.98 -28.09
C GLU A 507 -13.19 -38.19 -26.80
N GLU A 508 -12.18 -37.37 -26.45
CA GLU A 508 -12.03 -36.71 -25.14
C GLU A 508 -12.11 -35.18 -25.23
N SER A 509 -11.88 -34.59 -26.43
CA SER A 509 -11.88 -33.15 -26.64
C SER A 509 -13.30 -32.60 -26.80
N ARG A 510 -13.67 -31.56 -26.03
CA ARG A 510 -14.96 -30.86 -26.16
C ARG A 510 -15.03 -29.87 -27.33
N THR A 511 -13.92 -29.63 -28.03
CA THR A 511 -13.84 -28.71 -29.19
C THR A 511 -14.24 -29.39 -30.52
N HIS A 512 -15.18 -30.35 -30.48
CA HIS A 512 -15.45 -31.30 -31.56
C HIS A 512 -15.98 -30.71 -32.89
N GLU A 513 -16.68 -29.59 -32.88
CA GLU A 513 -17.31 -29.11 -34.13
C GLU A 513 -16.50 -28.01 -34.84
N ASP A 514 -15.71 -27.20 -34.13
CA ASP A 514 -14.94 -26.11 -34.73
C ASP A 514 -13.45 -26.45 -35.01
N ALA A 515 -12.91 -27.47 -34.35
CA ALA A 515 -11.49 -27.84 -34.48
C ALA A 515 -11.17 -28.63 -35.73
N HIS A 516 -12.14 -29.28 -36.37
CA HIS A 516 -11.94 -30.01 -37.65
C HIS A 516 -11.38 -29.13 -38.76
N ASN A 517 -11.64 -27.85 -38.74
CA ASN A 517 -11.15 -26.89 -39.73
C ASN A 517 -9.83 -26.20 -39.35
N ALA A 518 -9.36 -26.34 -38.11
CA ALA A 518 -8.20 -25.62 -37.59
C ALA A 518 -6.93 -26.48 -37.45
N ILE A 519 -7.05 -27.82 -37.48
CA ILE A 519 -5.91 -28.72 -37.31
C ILE A 519 -5.49 -29.24 -38.71
N PRO A 520 -4.34 -28.78 -39.26
CA PRO A 520 -3.83 -29.30 -40.55
C PRO A 520 -3.42 -30.76 -40.40
N GLY A 521 -4.08 -31.65 -41.13
CA GLY A 521 -3.72 -33.06 -41.24
C GLY A 521 -4.76 -34.06 -40.74
N VAL A 522 -5.88 -33.61 -40.17
CA VAL A 522 -7.06 -34.46 -39.93
C VAL A 522 -7.95 -34.39 -41.17
N THR A 523 -7.69 -35.24 -42.14
CA THR A 523 -8.65 -35.54 -43.20
C THR A 523 -9.52 -36.67 -42.71
N ASP A 524 -10.86 -36.53 -42.90
CA ASP A 524 -11.85 -37.59 -42.64
C ASP A 524 -11.34 -38.94 -43.14
N VAL A 525 -11.25 -39.93 -42.26
CA VAL A 525 -11.13 -41.33 -42.56
C VAL A 525 -12.40 -42.04 -42.13
#